data_23d520ee0c69fced0e9d9f2a483104ec
#
_entry.id   23d520ee0c69fced0e9d9f2a483104ec
#
_cell.length_a   1.000
_cell.length_b   1.000
_cell.length_c   1.000
_cell.angle_alpha   90.00
_cell.angle_beta   90.00
_cell.angle_gamma   90.00
#
_symmetry.space_group_name_H-M   'P 1'
#
loop_
_entity.id
_entity.type
_entity.pdbx_description
1 polymer ?
#
loop_
_entity_poly.entity_id
_entity_poly.type
_entity_poly.pdbx_seq_one_letter_code
_entity_poly.pdbx_strand_id
1 'polypeptide(L)'
;MRLTKLLFIILAAITFISCEPTYEKEYSWAYPLAGDWKLIPYVDGAEIGDAFEIKIYNSSFGQDSIWIDDYATTSSNGHFWSMKFKAKANMTAKTFESTGSTNAIVNYGIAIKLSNGKVIGNDSITMDVEFGDDAGKIYQLKGHRIVSYDDYMGGH
;
A
#
# COMPACT_ATOMS: atom_id res chain seq x y z
N MET A 1 -38.43 -24.99 45.93
CA MET A 1 -38.80 -24.85 44.50
C MET A 1 -38.70 -23.41 43.94
N ARG A 2 -38.83 -22.35 44.76
CA ARG A 2 -38.64 -20.95 44.29
C ARG A 2 -37.17 -20.50 44.22
N LEU A 3 -36.35 -20.95 45.18
CA LEU A 3 -34.94 -20.57 45.27
C LEU A 3 -34.09 -21.16 44.12
N THR A 4 -34.37 -22.42 43.75
CA THR A 4 -33.67 -23.11 42.63
C THR A 4 -34.00 -22.46 41.28
N LYS A 5 -35.24 -21.98 41.06
CA LYS A 5 -35.61 -21.26 39.85
C LYS A 5 -34.92 -19.90 39.74
N LEU A 6 -34.74 -19.21 40.86
CA LEU A 6 -34.03 -17.91 40.90
C LEU A 6 -32.55 -18.10 40.60
N LEU A 7 -31.94 -19.16 41.13
CA LEU A 7 -30.52 -19.50 40.86
C LEU A 7 -30.26 -19.80 39.39
N PHE A 8 -31.18 -20.52 38.70
CA PHE A 8 -31.06 -20.78 37.26
C PHE A 8 -31.21 -19.53 36.40
N ILE A 9 -32.02 -18.57 36.79
CA ILE A 9 -32.18 -17.30 36.06
C ILE A 9 -30.94 -16.43 36.19
N ILE A 10 -30.33 -16.39 37.36
CA ILE A 10 -29.08 -15.65 37.61
C ILE A 10 -27.91 -16.29 36.83
N LEU A 11 -27.84 -17.61 36.81
CA LEU A 11 -26.80 -18.34 36.06
C LEU A 11 -26.93 -18.13 34.55
N ALA A 12 -28.15 -18.09 34.01
CA ALA A 12 -28.41 -17.82 32.59
C ALA A 12 -28.13 -16.37 32.20
N ALA A 13 -28.25 -15.41 33.11
CA ALA A 13 -27.96 -13.99 32.83
C ALA A 13 -26.45 -13.69 32.72
N ILE A 14 -25.57 -14.52 33.31
CA ILE A 14 -24.10 -14.33 33.30
C ILE A 14 -23.49 -14.80 31.97
N THR A 15 -24.18 -15.66 31.21
CA THR A 15 -23.64 -16.21 29.95
C THR A 15 -23.72 -15.25 28.75
N PHE A 16 -24.33 -14.09 28.88
CA PHE A 16 -24.47 -13.12 27.79
C PHE A 16 -23.46 -11.95 27.83
N ILE A 17 -22.50 -11.96 28.74
CA ILE A 17 -21.37 -11.03 28.67
C ILE A 17 -20.35 -11.64 27.72
N SER A 18 -20.69 -11.74 26.46
CA SER A 18 -19.72 -11.92 25.39
C SER A 18 -19.00 -10.58 25.23
N CYS A 19 -17.82 -10.44 25.82
CA CYS A 19 -16.88 -9.43 25.38
C CYS A 19 -16.51 -9.77 23.95
N GLU A 20 -17.05 -9.05 22.97
CA GLU A 20 -16.45 -9.07 21.65
C GLU A 20 -15.03 -8.53 21.81
N PRO A 21 -13.99 -9.33 21.48
CA PRO A 21 -12.62 -8.82 21.52
C PRO A 21 -12.52 -7.70 20.50
N THR A 22 -12.25 -6.48 20.96
CA THR A 22 -11.91 -5.36 20.08
C THR A 22 -10.57 -5.72 19.45
N TYR A 23 -10.60 -6.21 18.20
CA TYR A 23 -9.39 -6.44 17.44
C TYR A 23 -8.77 -5.08 17.10
N GLU A 24 -7.69 -4.72 17.75
CA GLU A 24 -6.85 -3.62 17.27
C GLU A 24 -6.22 -4.07 15.95
N LYS A 25 -6.44 -3.29 14.88
CA LYS A 25 -5.80 -3.55 13.58
C LYS A 25 -4.30 -3.39 13.78
N GLU A 26 -3.54 -4.48 13.73
CA GLU A 26 -2.08 -4.42 13.68
C GLU A 26 -1.65 -3.99 12.28
N TYR A 27 -1.11 -2.80 12.18
CA TYR A 27 -0.53 -2.30 10.94
C TYR A 27 0.94 -2.70 10.82
N SER A 28 1.37 -3.09 9.63
CA SER A 28 2.80 -3.27 9.37
C SER A 28 3.55 -1.95 9.58
N TRP A 29 4.84 -2.02 9.89
CA TRP A 29 5.68 -0.82 10.04
C TRP A 29 5.65 0.07 8.78
N ALA A 30 5.43 -0.52 7.61
CA ALA A 30 5.35 0.20 6.33
C ALA A 30 3.98 0.87 6.08
N TYR A 31 3.02 0.75 7.01
CA TYR A 31 1.64 1.21 6.83
C TYR A 31 1.51 2.64 6.27
N PRO A 32 2.33 3.63 6.66
CA PRO A 32 2.23 4.97 6.10
C PRO A 32 2.39 5.04 4.58
N LEU A 33 3.14 4.09 4.00
CA LEU A 33 3.41 3.99 2.56
C LEU A 33 2.69 2.80 1.91
N ALA A 34 2.51 1.71 2.66
CA ALA A 34 1.95 0.45 2.16
C ALA A 34 0.49 0.58 1.76
N GLY A 35 0.08 -0.21 0.78
CA GLY A 35 -1.28 -0.30 0.27
C GLY A 35 -1.32 -0.39 -1.25
N ASP A 36 -2.54 -0.36 -1.77
CA ASP A 36 -2.82 -0.32 -3.19
C ASP A 36 -3.02 1.15 -3.60
N TRP A 37 -2.38 1.54 -4.70
CA TRP A 37 -2.37 2.91 -5.18
C TRP A 37 -2.76 2.95 -6.66
N LYS A 38 -3.61 3.90 -7.04
CA LYS A 38 -3.97 4.17 -8.42
C LYS A 38 -3.22 5.40 -8.89
N LEU A 39 -2.42 5.25 -9.95
CA LEU A 39 -1.50 6.25 -10.45
C LEU A 39 -1.82 6.62 -11.89
N ILE A 40 -1.47 7.84 -12.27
CA ILE A 40 -1.46 8.34 -13.64
C ILE A 40 -0.03 8.76 -13.98
N PRO A 41 0.52 8.36 -15.14
CA PRO A 41 1.86 8.72 -15.57
C PRO A 41 1.88 10.05 -16.33
N TYR A 42 2.89 10.88 -16.05
CA TYR A 42 3.14 12.17 -16.70
C TYR A 42 4.57 12.25 -17.21
N VAL A 43 4.78 12.94 -18.32
CA VAL A 43 6.08 13.39 -18.82
C VAL A 43 5.96 14.88 -19.16
N ASP A 44 6.89 15.69 -18.66
CA ASP A 44 6.89 17.15 -18.86
C ASP A 44 5.55 17.82 -18.52
N GLY A 45 4.85 17.29 -17.51
CA GLY A 45 3.55 17.76 -17.05
C GLY A 45 2.34 17.30 -17.87
N ALA A 46 2.55 16.60 -18.97
CA ALA A 46 1.47 16.03 -19.78
C ALA A 46 1.18 14.56 -19.36
N GLU A 47 -0.09 14.20 -19.25
CA GLU A 47 -0.54 12.84 -19.07
C GLU A 47 -0.22 12.00 -20.30
N ILE A 48 0.39 10.83 -20.13
CA ILE A 48 0.90 10.01 -21.24
C ILE A 48 0.28 8.61 -21.31
N GLY A 49 -0.65 8.29 -20.44
CA GLY A 49 -1.28 6.96 -20.42
C GLY A 49 -2.44 6.86 -19.45
N ASP A 50 -3.12 5.74 -19.51
CA ASP A 50 -4.24 5.45 -18.61
C ASP A 50 -3.78 5.24 -17.17
N ALA A 51 -4.71 5.39 -16.23
CA ALA A 51 -4.46 5.09 -14.84
C ALA A 51 -4.17 3.60 -14.64
N PHE A 52 -3.19 3.30 -13.80
CA PHE A 52 -2.78 1.93 -13.46
C PHE A 52 -2.63 1.78 -11.95
N GLU A 53 -2.49 0.55 -11.49
CA GLU A 53 -2.41 0.25 -10.06
C GLU A 53 -1.04 -0.32 -9.70
N ILE A 54 -0.55 0.10 -8.54
CA ILE A 54 0.64 -0.48 -7.92
C ILE A 54 0.31 -0.92 -6.50
N LYS A 55 1.10 -1.86 -6.01
CA LYS A 55 1.11 -2.27 -4.61
C LYS A 55 2.43 -1.87 -3.96
N ILE A 56 2.35 -1.22 -2.81
CA ILE A 56 3.49 -0.93 -1.94
C ILE A 56 3.36 -1.78 -0.68
N TYR A 57 4.41 -2.51 -0.32
CA TYR A 57 4.42 -3.36 0.86
C TYR A 57 5.82 -3.48 1.47
N ASN A 58 5.88 -3.91 2.72
CA ASN A 58 7.13 -4.08 3.45
C ASN A 58 8.03 -5.15 2.83
N SER A 59 9.33 -4.90 2.82
CA SER A 59 10.29 -5.96 2.55
C SER A 59 10.53 -6.81 3.81
N SER A 60 10.99 -8.04 3.63
CA SER A 60 11.37 -8.92 4.74
C SER A 60 12.71 -8.52 5.40
N PHE A 61 13.42 -7.56 4.84
CA PHE A 61 14.73 -7.10 5.32
C PHE A 61 14.61 -5.68 5.88
N GLY A 62 14.65 -5.57 7.22
CA GLY A 62 14.67 -4.29 7.91
C GLY A 62 13.34 -3.52 7.88
N GLN A 63 13.34 -2.37 8.55
CA GLN A 63 12.19 -1.47 8.64
C GLN A 63 12.39 -0.17 7.82
N ASP A 64 13.25 -0.21 6.82
CA ASP A 64 13.60 0.93 5.97
C ASP A 64 13.53 0.60 4.47
N SER A 65 12.98 -0.56 4.11
CA SER A 65 12.89 -1.01 2.72
C SER A 65 11.48 -1.51 2.37
N ILE A 66 10.94 -0.97 1.31
CA ILE A 66 9.64 -1.34 0.75
C ILE A 66 9.79 -1.93 -0.64
N TRP A 67 8.82 -2.75 -1.04
CA TRP A 67 8.61 -3.15 -2.42
C TRP A 67 7.63 -2.19 -3.08
N ILE A 68 7.89 -1.85 -4.34
CA ILE A 68 6.97 -1.18 -5.26
C ILE A 68 6.76 -2.14 -6.43
N ASP A 69 5.50 -2.49 -6.70
CA ASP A 69 5.15 -3.64 -7.52
C ASP A 69 3.87 -3.35 -8.30
N ASP A 70 3.96 -3.17 -9.62
CA ASP A 70 2.78 -3.10 -10.50
C ASP A 70 2.45 -4.46 -11.10
N TYR A 71 3.40 -5.40 -11.08
CA TYR A 71 3.23 -6.74 -11.64
C TYR A 71 2.33 -7.64 -10.79
N ALA A 72 2.28 -7.39 -9.47
CA ALA A 72 1.42 -8.16 -8.57
C ALA A 72 -0.05 -7.69 -8.59
N THR A 73 -0.36 -6.57 -9.24
CA THR A 73 -1.73 -6.08 -9.33
C THR A 73 -2.50 -6.85 -10.40
N THR A 74 -3.80 -7.04 -10.15
CA THR A 74 -4.74 -7.62 -11.09
C THR A 74 -5.67 -6.56 -11.67
N SER A 75 -5.20 -5.32 -11.73
CA SER A 75 -5.97 -4.18 -12.21
C SER A 75 -6.46 -4.41 -13.64
N SER A 76 -7.72 -4.11 -13.88
CA SER A 76 -8.29 -4.09 -15.24
C SER A 76 -7.70 -2.98 -16.11
N ASN A 77 -7.02 -2.00 -15.49
CA ASN A 77 -6.37 -0.90 -16.18
C ASN A 77 -4.98 -1.27 -16.73
N GLY A 78 -4.53 -2.51 -16.50
CA GLY A 78 -3.22 -3.00 -16.96
C GLY A 78 -2.05 -2.46 -16.14
N HIS A 79 -0.87 -2.58 -16.73
CA HIS A 79 0.40 -2.14 -16.14
C HIS A 79 0.94 -0.96 -16.94
N PHE A 80 1.54 0.01 -16.24
CA PHE A 80 2.27 1.09 -16.91
C PHE A 80 3.64 0.62 -17.37
N TRP A 81 4.35 -0.09 -16.47
CA TRP A 81 5.66 -0.67 -16.74
C TRP A 81 5.78 -1.96 -15.94
N SER A 82 6.20 -3.05 -16.54
CA SER A 82 6.39 -4.29 -15.77
C SER A 82 7.51 -4.09 -14.75
N MET A 83 7.16 -3.64 -13.54
CA MET A 83 8.13 -3.26 -12.50
C MET A 83 7.84 -3.91 -11.17
N LYS A 84 8.91 -4.37 -10.54
CA LYS A 84 8.93 -4.81 -9.15
C LYS A 84 10.32 -4.54 -8.59
N PHE A 85 10.45 -3.57 -7.70
CA PHE A 85 11.75 -3.16 -7.19
C PHE A 85 11.68 -2.67 -5.74
N LYS A 86 12.84 -2.63 -5.09
CA LYS A 86 12.96 -2.13 -3.73
C LYS A 86 13.29 -0.64 -3.72
N ALA A 87 12.69 0.07 -2.78
CA ALA A 87 13.04 1.43 -2.45
C ALA A 87 13.37 1.56 -0.97
N LYS A 88 14.33 2.42 -0.64
CA LYS A 88 14.60 2.83 0.73
C LYS A 88 13.50 3.78 1.17
N ALA A 89 13.00 3.62 2.39
CA ALA A 89 11.85 4.35 2.87
C ALA A 89 12.12 5.00 4.23
N ASN A 90 11.58 6.23 4.38
CA ASN A 90 11.53 6.93 5.65
C ASN A 90 10.07 7.07 6.07
N MET A 91 9.64 6.29 7.07
CA MET A 91 8.24 6.24 7.51
C MET A 91 7.79 7.54 8.18
N THR A 92 8.69 8.20 8.92
CA THR A 92 8.38 9.47 9.60
C THR A 92 8.14 10.59 8.60
N ALA A 93 8.98 10.69 7.57
CA ALA A 93 8.83 11.68 6.51
C ALA A 93 7.84 11.26 5.43
N LYS A 94 7.41 9.99 5.42
CA LYS A 94 6.60 9.36 4.37
C LYS A 94 7.22 9.51 2.99
N THR A 95 8.55 9.37 2.90
CA THR A 95 9.31 9.47 1.65
C THR A 95 10.00 8.16 1.31
N PHE A 96 10.29 7.96 0.03
CA PHE A 96 10.98 6.77 -0.45
C PHE A 96 11.77 7.08 -1.73
N GLU A 97 12.89 6.37 -1.91
CA GLU A 97 13.82 6.59 -3.02
C GLU A 97 14.57 5.31 -3.40
N SER A 98 15.10 5.28 -4.62
CA SER A 98 16.01 4.24 -5.09
C SER A 98 17.02 4.83 -6.07
N THR A 99 18.30 4.62 -5.79
CA THR A 99 19.40 5.13 -6.65
C THR A 99 19.67 4.24 -7.87
N GLY A 100 18.98 3.10 -7.98
CA GLY A 100 19.15 2.15 -9.08
C GLY A 100 18.93 0.72 -8.63
N SER A 101 17.73 0.39 -8.15
CA SER A 101 17.35 -0.98 -7.87
C SER A 101 17.19 -1.78 -9.14
N THR A 102 17.59 -3.04 -9.11
CA THR A 102 17.29 -3.97 -10.21
C THR A 102 15.83 -4.38 -10.14
N ASN A 103 15.16 -4.33 -11.29
CA ASN A 103 13.82 -4.88 -11.44
C ASN A 103 13.83 -6.40 -11.14
N ALA A 104 12.98 -6.84 -10.24
CA ALA A 104 12.92 -8.22 -9.77
C ALA A 104 12.10 -9.14 -10.69
N ILE A 105 11.55 -8.62 -11.79
CA ILE A 105 10.80 -9.42 -12.75
C ILE A 105 11.75 -10.31 -13.54
N VAL A 106 11.41 -11.59 -13.61
CA VAL A 106 12.23 -12.60 -14.29
C VAL A 106 12.42 -12.23 -15.77
N ASN A 107 13.66 -12.28 -16.23
CA ASN A 107 14.09 -11.91 -17.59
C ASN A 107 13.87 -10.44 -17.98
N TYR A 108 13.65 -9.58 -16.99
CA TYR A 108 13.49 -8.13 -17.20
C TYR A 108 14.20 -7.31 -16.12
N GLY A 109 15.46 -7.62 -15.89
CA GLY A 109 16.30 -7.04 -14.82
C GLY A 109 16.87 -5.67 -15.16
N ILE A 110 16.07 -4.72 -15.66
CA ILE A 110 16.51 -3.34 -15.90
C ILE A 110 16.78 -2.60 -14.58
N ALA A 111 17.61 -1.57 -14.62
CA ALA A 111 17.76 -0.65 -13.50
C ALA A 111 16.56 0.26 -13.37
N ILE A 112 16.08 0.50 -12.16
CA ILE A 112 14.98 1.45 -11.88
C ILE A 112 15.48 2.44 -10.82
N LYS A 113 15.50 3.72 -11.18
CA LYS A 113 15.77 4.83 -10.26
C LYS A 113 14.45 5.49 -9.86
N LEU A 114 14.32 5.80 -8.58
CA LEU A 114 13.17 6.51 -8.05
C LEU A 114 13.63 7.67 -7.18
N SER A 115 13.10 8.84 -7.44
CA SER A 115 13.33 10.06 -6.67
C SER A 115 12.00 10.74 -6.35
N ASN A 116 12.03 11.69 -5.42
CA ASN A 116 10.88 12.50 -5.01
C ASN A 116 9.66 11.65 -4.58
N GLY A 117 9.86 10.38 -4.21
CA GLY A 117 8.81 9.50 -3.72
C GLY A 117 8.26 10.01 -2.40
N LYS A 118 6.95 10.27 -2.33
CA LYS A 118 6.30 10.85 -1.15
C LYS A 118 4.82 10.51 -1.09
N VAL A 119 4.36 10.20 0.12
CA VAL A 119 2.93 10.17 0.46
C VAL A 119 2.56 11.48 1.15
N ILE A 120 1.53 12.14 0.64
CA ILE A 120 1.01 13.42 1.12
C ILE A 120 -0.31 13.15 1.85
N GLY A 121 -0.39 13.58 3.10
CA GLY A 121 -1.51 13.18 3.95
C GLY A 121 -1.50 11.66 4.18
N ASN A 122 -2.59 10.99 3.86
CA ASN A 122 -2.73 9.54 3.96
C ASN A 122 -3.21 8.88 2.65
N ASP A 123 -3.57 9.67 1.65
CA ASP A 123 -4.29 9.23 0.45
C ASP A 123 -3.64 9.61 -0.88
N SER A 124 -2.72 10.57 -0.89
CA SER A 124 -2.09 11.03 -2.13
C SER A 124 -0.63 10.60 -2.21
N ILE A 125 -0.15 10.24 -3.40
CA ILE A 125 1.21 9.79 -3.64
C ILE A 125 1.79 10.46 -4.90
N THR A 126 3.08 10.73 -4.87
CA THR A 126 3.85 11.17 -6.05
C THR A 126 5.22 10.54 -6.03
N MET A 127 5.78 10.26 -7.20
CA MET A 127 7.15 9.80 -7.38
C MET A 127 7.64 10.07 -8.80
N ASP A 128 8.94 10.22 -8.96
CA ASP A 128 9.62 10.34 -10.25
C ASP A 128 10.42 9.07 -10.49
N VAL A 129 10.19 8.41 -11.63
CA VAL A 129 10.81 7.13 -11.97
C VAL A 129 11.55 7.23 -13.30
N GLU A 130 12.76 6.68 -13.35
CA GLU A 130 13.56 6.48 -14.56
C GLU A 130 13.81 4.98 -14.75
N PHE A 131 13.46 4.47 -15.94
CA PHE A 131 13.68 3.07 -16.32
C PHE A 131 14.93 2.92 -17.16
N GLY A 132 15.71 1.86 -16.91
CA GLY A 132 17.01 1.66 -17.57
C GLY A 132 16.93 1.40 -19.08
N ASP A 133 15.79 0.95 -19.58
CA ASP A 133 15.52 0.75 -21.01
C ASP A 133 14.93 2.01 -21.69
N ASP A 134 14.62 3.06 -20.93
CA ASP A 134 14.29 4.39 -21.44
C ASP A 134 15.06 5.47 -20.64
N ALA A 135 16.35 5.28 -20.57
CA ALA A 135 17.25 6.09 -19.74
C ALA A 135 17.23 7.57 -20.15
N GLY A 136 17.25 8.43 -19.15
CA GLY A 136 17.21 9.89 -19.31
C GLY A 136 15.78 10.47 -19.38
N LYS A 137 14.74 9.63 -19.40
CA LYS A 137 13.37 10.08 -19.35
C LYS A 137 12.79 9.87 -17.98
N ILE A 138 12.24 10.92 -17.42
CA ILE A 138 11.62 10.91 -16.10
C ILE A 138 10.11 10.80 -16.24
N TYR A 139 9.57 9.76 -15.65
CA TYR A 139 8.14 9.52 -15.54
C TYR A 139 7.66 9.98 -14.16
N GLN A 140 6.85 11.01 -14.13
CA GLN A 140 6.23 11.47 -12.91
C GLN A 140 4.92 10.70 -12.70
N LEU A 141 4.86 9.89 -11.65
CA LEU A 141 3.70 9.10 -11.28
C LEU A 141 2.96 9.79 -10.15
N LYS A 142 1.69 10.06 -10.32
CA LYS A 142 0.85 10.73 -9.31
C LYS A 142 -0.47 9.99 -9.14
N GLY A 143 -0.96 9.95 -7.93
CA GLY A 143 -2.24 9.30 -7.70
C GLY A 143 -2.70 9.29 -6.26
N HIS A 144 -3.58 8.35 -5.98
CA HIS A 144 -4.24 8.22 -4.67
C HIS A 144 -4.30 6.77 -4.22
N ARG A 145 -4.50 6.60 -2.92
CA ARG A 145 -4.68 5.29 -2.29
C ARG A 145 -6.03 4.71 -2.69
N ILE A 146 -6.03 3.44 -3.05
CA ILE A 146 -7.26 2.67 -3.21
C ILE A 146 -7.73 2.26 -1.82
N VAL A 147 -8.89 2.75 -1.42
CA VAL A 147 -9.52 2.41 -0.15
C VAL A 147 -10.55 1.31 -0.42
N SER A 148 -10.54 0.25 0.40
CA SER A 148 -11.58 -0.77 0.28
C SER A 148 -12.95 -0.16 0.60
N TYR A 149 -14.00 -0.72 -0.01
CA TYR A 149 -15.38 -0.28 0.26
C TYR A 149 -15.72 -0.34 1.75
N ASP A 150 -15.23 -1.35 2.45
CA ASP A 150 -15.47 -1.55 3.89
C ASP A 150 -14.78 -0.47 4.73
N ASP A 151 -13.56 -0.05 4.36
CA ASP A 151 -12.87 1.06 5.03
C ASP A 151 -13.53 2.41 4.74
N TYR A 152 -14.10 2.58 3.56
CA TYR A 152 -14.87 3.78 3.20
C TYR A 152 -16.18 3.89 3.99
N MET A 153 -16.90 2.77 4.18
CA MET A 153 -18.18 2.72 4.90
C MET A 153 -18.01 2.63 6.42
N GLY A 154 -16.87 2.15 6.92
CA GLY A 154 -16.57 2.02 8.36
C GLY A 154 -16.03 3.29 9.02
N GLY A 155 -15.82 4.35 8.26
CA GLY A 155 -15.28 5.64 8.72
C GLY A 155 -16.34 6.64 9.24
N HIS A 156 -17.52 6.15 9.62
CA HIS A 156 -18.61 6.96 10.21
C HIS A 156 -18.94 6.51 11.61
#